data_682fc3c75c6eead935f50795f7b1fd18
#
_entry.id   682fc3c75c6eead935f50795f7b1fd18
#
_cell.length_a   1.000
_cell.length_b   1.000
_cell.length_c   1.000
_cell.angle_alpha   90.00
_cell.angle_beta   90.00
_cell.angle_gamma   90.00
#
_symmetry.space_group_name_H-M   'P 1'
#
loop_
_entity.id
_entity.type
_entity.pdbx_description
1 polymer ?
#
loop_
_entity_poly.entity_id
_entity_poly.type
_entity_poly.pdbx_seq_one_letter_code
_entity_poly.pdbx_strand_id
1 'polypeptide(L)'
;MGIFFVYILKSSVCLTIFYLFYKLLLSRDTFHRFNRIALLSLIMLSVIIPFCEITLEEATAIQRPVMDLENLLAAVSMRTSAESASQPVWLRVMVIAYIIGGILTLCQFAYSFYALFRLMRQGTPKLVDGIHLILTDQPVVPFSWMRTIVISRKDFEESGIEIMTHEMAHIKARHSIDLLISEICILFHWFNPSVWLLRQELQNIHEYEADESVLNQGVDAKRYQLLLIKKAVGAQRFTSMANSFNHSSLKKRIAMMLKQKSSPWARLKYLYVLPLAALTVVAFARPEISHELEKISSVKISEIIPVQEKKEPKRNVEVETLARDSVVFEKDMQAIQEKVSAVMEKYQPEIDKAVEEAVKAANI
;
A
#
# COMPACT_ATOMS: atom_id res chain seq x y z
N MET A 1 -12.03 9.10 7.34
CA MET A 1 -11.96 8.46 6.00
C MET A 1 -11.16 9.29 5.01
N GLY A 2 -11.33 10.61 4.98
CA GLY A 2 -10.63 11.48 4.03
C GLY A 2 -9.11 11.32 4.03
N ILE A 3 -8.48 11.32 5.21
CA ILE A 3 -7.02 11.14 5.37
C ILE A 3 -6.56 9.81 4.74
N PHE A 4 -7.28 8.71 5.01
CA PHE A 4 -6.95 7.41 4.42
C PHE A 4 -7.07 7.43 2.89
N PHE A 5 -8.10 8.08 2.35
CA PHE A 5 -8.31 8.16 0.91
C PHE A 5 -7.21 8.99 0.23
N VAL A 6 -6.82 10.11 0.82
CA VAL A 6 -5.70 10.93 0.36
C VAL A 6 -4.39 10.13 0.38
N TYR A 7 -4.13 9.39 1.46
CA TYR A 7 -2.98 8.51 1.57
C TYR A 7 -2.94 7.47 0.44
N ILE A 8 -4.06 6.78 0.18
CA ILE A 8 -4.16 5.78 -0.89
C ILE A 8 -3.93 6.41 -2.27
N LEU A 9 -4.43 7.63 -2.52
CA LEU A 9 -4.17 8.34 -3.77
C LEU A 9 -2.69 8.71 -3.94
N LYS A 10 -2.05 9.27 -2.91
CA LYS A 10 -0.61 9.57 -2.91
C LYS A 10 0.21 8.31 -3.18
N SER A 11 -0.07 7.23 -2.45
CA SER A 11 0.59 5.92 -2.63
C SER A 11 0.37 5.35 -4.04
N SER A 12 -0.84 5.48 -4.59
CA SER A 12 -1.19 5.05 -5.95
C SER A 12 -0.38 5.78 -7.02
N VAL A 13 -0.17 7.09 -6.87
CA VAL A 13 0.66 7.89 -7.77
C VAL A 13 2.12 7.45 -7.69
N CYS A 14 2.69 7.29 -6.47
CA CYS A 14 4.04 6.77 -6.28
C CYS A 14 4.23 5.42 -6.97
N LEU A 15 3.28 4.50 -6.75
CA LEU A 15 3.31 3.15 -7.31
C LEU A 15 3.33 3.18 -8.85
N THR A 16 2.55 4.09 -9.47
CA THR A 16 2.52 4.26 -10.92
C THR A 16 3.86 4.79 -11.45
N ILE A 17 4.43 5.81 -10.81
CA ILE A 17 5.72 6.38 -11.17
C ILE A 17 6.82 5.32 -11.05
N PHE A 18 6.85 4.56 -9.96
CA PHE A 18 7.84 3.52 -9.72
C PHE A 18 7.70 2.33 -10.67
N TYR A 19 6.46 1.95 -11.02
CA TYR A 19 6.24 0.95 -12.06
C TYR A 19 6.81 1.40 -13.41
N LEU A 20 6.54 2.65 -13.83
CA LEU A 20 7.07 3.19 -15.07
C LEU A 20 8.60 3.23 -15.07
N PHE A 21 9.20 3.66 -13.97
CA PHE A 21 10.66 3.63 -13.77
C PHE A 21 11.21 2.22 -13.98
N TYR A 22 10.65 1.23 -13.26
CA TYR A 22 11.07 -0.16 -13.41
C TYR A 22 10.93 -0.64 -14.86
N LYS A 23 9.77 -0.38 -15.48
CA LYS A 23 9.46 -0.84 -16.84
C LYS A 23 10.39 -0.27 -17.89
N LEU A 24 10.75 1.00 -17.77
CA LEU A 24 11.60 1.69 -18.74
C LEU A 24 13.09 1.35 -18.58
N LEU A 25 13.59 1.28 -17.35
CA LEU A 25 15.02 1.20 -17.09
C LEU A 25 15.51 -0.21 -16.74
N LEU A 26 14.75 -0.96 -15.92
CA LEU A 26 15.23 -2.20 -15.30
C LEU A 26 14.67 -3.47 -15.92
N SER A 27 13.47 -3.45 -16.51
CA SER A 27 12.75 -4.65 -16.96
C SER A 27 13.50 -5.48 -18.01
N ARG A 28 14.47 -4.89 -18.69
CA ARG A 28 15.25 -5.55 -19.72
C ARG A 28 16.56 -6.15 -19.22
N ASP A 29 16.97 -5.91 -17.98
CA ASP A 29 18.24 -6.42 -17.45
C ASP A 29 18.11 -7.87 -16.96
N THR A 30 19.20 -8.65 -17.08
CA THR A 30 19.24 -10.09 -16.71
C THR A 30 19.58 -10.34 -15.25
N PHE A 31 19.59 -9.31 -14.43
CA PHE A 31 19.85 -9.43 -12.99
C PHE A 31 18.55 -9.74 -12.24
N HIS A 32 18.03 -10.98 -12.37
CA HIS A 32 16.71 -11.37 -11.88
C HIS A 32 16.54 -11.09 -10.37
N ARG A 33 17.52 -11.47 -9.54
CA ARG A 33 17.50 -11.21 -8.09
C ARG A 33 17.47 -9.72 -7.75
N PHE A 34 18.26 -8.90 -8.45
CA PHE A 34 18.25 -7.44 -8.24
C PHE A 34 16.92 -6.82 -8.69
N ASN A 35 16.39 -7.23 -9.82
CA ASN A 35 15.08 -6.80 -10.32
C ASN A 35 13.95 -7.15 -9.34
N ARG A 36 13.98 -8.35 -8.75
CA ARG A 36 13.03 -8.78 -7.73
C ARG A 36 13.10 -7.88 -6.49
N ILE A 37 14.29 -7.69 -5.93
CA ILE A 37 14.51 -6.82 -4.77
C ILE A 37 14.07 -5.39 -5.10
N ALA A 38 14.43 -4.87 -6.27
CA ALA A 38 14.01 -3.54 -6.71
C ALA A 38 12.50 -3.40 -6.76
N LEU A 39 11.77 -4.35 -7.37
CA LEU A 39 10.30 -4.32 -7.42
C LEU A 39 9.66 -4.33 -6.03
N LEU A 40 10.12 -5.22 -5.14
CA LEU A 40 9.61 -5.28 -3.77
C LEU A 40 9.93 -3.99 -3.00
N SER A 41 11.13 -3.44 -3.18
CA SER A 41 11.52 -2.16 -2.58
C SER A 41 10.66 -1.00 -3.10
N LEU A 42 10.35 -0.96 -4.40
CA LEU A 42 9.48 0.05 -4.99
C LEU A 42 8.04 -0.03 -4.46
N ILE A 43 7.50 -1.25 -4.26
CA ILE A 43 6.21 -1.45 -3.62
C ILE A 43 6.25 -0.90 -2.18
N MET A 44 7.24 -1.28 -1.39
CA MET A 44 7.38 -0.82 -0.01
C MET A 44 7.56 0.70 0.07
N LEU A 45 8.38 1.26 -0.82
CA LEU A 45 8.65 2.69 -0.89
C LEU A 45 7.37 3.49 -1.26
N SER A 46 6.53 2.96 -2.17
CA SER A 46 5.26 3.60 -2.53
C SER A 46 4.28 3.70 -1.35
N VAL A 47 4.37 2.76 -0.40
CA VAL A 47 3.58 2.77 0.84
C VAL A 47 4.20 3.70 1.89
N ILE A 48 5.53 3.75 1.99
CA ILE A 48 6.23 4.53 3.03
C ILE A 48 6.27 6.03 2.71
N ILE A 49 6.55 6.42 1.46
CA ILE A 49 6.72 7.82 1.05
C ILE A 49 5.55 8.73 1.48
N PRO A 50 4.27 8.35 1.33
CA PRO A 50 3.16 9.20 1.74
C PRO A 50 3.08 9.49 3.25
N PHE A 51 3.79 8.72 4.10
CA PHE A 51 3.93 9.02 5.54
C PHE A 51 5.00 10.08 5.84
N CYS A 52 5.90 10.35 4.88
CA CYS A 52 6.93 11.37 5.05
C CYS A 52 6.33 12.76 4.75
N GLU A 53 5.61 13.32 5.71
CA GLU A 53 5.14 14.71 5.65
C GLU A 53 6.29 15.65 5.99
N ILE A 54 6.99 16.13 4.96
CA ILE A 54 7.98 17.21 5.13
C ILE A 54 7.24 18.52 4.89
N THR A 55 6.87 19.20 5.96
CA THR A 55 6.41 20.59 5.89
C THR A 55 7.66 21.46 5.64
N LEU A 56 7.86 21.85 4.40
CA LEU A 56 8.79 22.93 4.10
C LEU A 56 8.13 24.23 4.58
N GLU A 57 8.41 24.63 5.81
CA GLU A 57 8.07 25.97 6.28
C GLU A 57 8.88 26.95 5.43
N GLU A 58 8.24 27.59 4.47
CA GLU A 58 8.82 28.80 3.88
C GLU A 58 8.95 29.85 4.97
N ALA A 59 10.19 30.17 5.28
CA ALA A 59 10.54 31.21 6.22
C ALA A 59 10.20 32.60 5.63
N THR A 60 8.93 32.96 5.63
CA THR A 60 8.45 34.33 5.43
C THR A 60 7.85 34.86 6.73
N ALA A 61 8.76 35.11 7.69
CA ALA A 61 8.41 35.58 9.03
C ALA A 61 7.90 37.03 9.11
N ILE A 62 7.66 37.72 7.99
CA ILE A 62 7.38 39.18 8.02
C ILE A 62 5.91 39.53 7.69
N GLN A 63 5.09 38.60 7.16
CA GLN A 63 3.69 38.91 6.79
C GLN A 63 2.61 38.28 7.69
N ARG A 64 2.98 37.54 8.74
CA ARG A 64 2.03 36.80 9.59
C ARG A 64 1.04 37.64 10.41
N PRO A 65 1.35 38.83 10.98
CA PRO A 65 0.38 39.49 11.89
C PRO A 65 -0.84 40.14 11.18
N VAL A 66 -0.72 40.46 9.89
CA VAL A 66 -1.83 41.11 9.16
C VAL A 66 -2.77 40.07 8.54
N MET A 67 -2.22 38.95 8.03
CA MET A 67 -3.03 37.84 7.50
C MET A 67 -3.79 37.07 8.59
N ASP A 68 -3.27 37.01 9.82
CA ASP A 68 -3.97 36.33 10.92
C ASP A 68 -5.26 37.05 11.34
N LEU A 69 -5.30 38.39 11.28
CA LEU A 69 -6.52 39.14 11.58
C LEU A 69 -7.58 38.96 10.48
N GLU A 70 -7.17 38.95 9.22
CA GLU A 70 -8.06 38.77 8.07
C GLU A 70 -8.59 37.33 8.02
N ASN A 71 -7.77 36.34 8.31
CA ASN A 71 -8.15 34.93 8.46
C ASN A 71 -9.05 34.70 9.67
N LEU A 72 -8.85 35.41 10.78
CA LEU A 72 -9.72 35.36 11.96
C LEU A 72 -11.10 35.98 11.68
N LEU A 73 -11.15 37.08 10.95
CA LEU A 73 -12.39 37.71 10.49
C LEU A 73 -13.12 36.85 9.48
N ALA A 74 -12.41 36.24 8.53
CA ALA A 74 -12.93 35.28 7.57
C ALA A 74 -13.44 34.00 8.29
N ALA A 75 -12.74 33.51 9.29
CA ALA A 75 -13.15 32.34 10.09
C ALA A 75 -14.39 32.61 10.94
N VAL A 76 -14.55 33.84 11.47
CA VAL A 76 -15.77 34.25 12.19
C VAL A 76 -16.94 34.39 11.23
N SER A 77 -16.74 34.98 10.05
CA SER A 77 -17.80 35.09 9.03
C SER A 77 -18.19 33.73 8.42
N MET A 78 -17.23 32.79 8.29
CA MET A 78 -17.51 31.42 7.83
C MET A 78 -18.18 30.55 8.91
N ARG A 79 -17.95 30.79 10.22
CA ARG A 79 -18.68 30.07 11.29
C ARG A 79 -20.18 30.41 11.34
N THR A 80 -20.58 31.60 10.89
CA THR A 80 -22.01 31.96 10.74
C THR A 80 -22.64 31.39 9.47
N SER A 81 -21.85 30.92 8.49
CA SER A 81 -22.34 30.33 7.23
C SER A 81 -22.16 28.80 7.19
N ALA A 82 -21.63 28.18 8.26
CA ALA A 82 -21.39 26.73 8.34
C ALA A 82 -22.65 25.93 8.74
N GLU A 83 -23.85 26.38 8.31
CA GLU A 83 -25.00 25.50 8.22
C GLU A 83 -24.79 24.56 7.03
N SER A 84 -24.43 23.33 7.37
CA SER A 84 -24.53 22.11 6.54
C SER A 84 -24.18 22.30 5.04
N ALA A 85 -22.91 22.50 4.73
CA ALA A 85 -22.42 22.18 3.39
C ALA A 85 -22.55 20.64 3.24
N SER A 86 -23.67 20.18 2.67
CA SER A 86 -23.86 18.77 2.38
C SER A 86 -22.71 18.30 1.47
N GLN A 87 -21.95 17.32 1.94
CA GLN A 87 -20.82 16.77 1.21
C GLN A 87 -21.25 16.41 -0.23
N PRO A 88 -20.46 16.74 -1.24
CA PRO A 88 -20.85 16.53 -2.62
C PRO A 88 -21.15 15.04 -2.88
N VAL A 89 -22.30 14.76 -3.47
CA VAL A 89 -22.81 13.39 -3.71
C VAL A 89 -21.77 12.50 -4.41
N TRP A 90 -20.99 13.07 -5.33
CA TRP A 90 -19.95 12.33 -6.05
C TRP A 90 -18.87 11.73 -5.12
N LEU A 91 -18.51 12.43 -4.04
CA LEU A 91 -17.51 11.92 -3.07
C LEU A 91 -18.02 10.68 -2.33
N ARG A 92 -19.31 10.69 -1.93
CA ARG A 92 -19.96 9.52 -1.30
C ARG A 92 -19.97 8.33 -2.25
N VAL A 93 -20.32 8.57 -3.52
CA VAL A 93 -20.34 7.52 -4.56
C VAL A 93 -18.93 6.93 -4.75
N MET A 94 -17.88 7.76 -4.81
CA MET A 94 -16.50 7.28 -4.94
C MET A 94 -16.05 6.42 -3.76
N VAL A 95 -16.38 6.83 -2.52
CA VAL A 95 -16.02 6.04 -1.32
C VAL A 95 -16.76 4.71 -1.30
N ILE A 96 -18.05 4.71 -1.63
CA ILE A 96 -18.84 3.47 -1.71
C ILE A 96 -18.28 2.55 -2.80
N ALA A 97 -17.98 3.08 -3.98
CA ALA A 97 -17.38 2.32 -5.08
C ALA A 97 -16.03 1.72 -4.68
N TYR A 98 -15.18 2.49 -3.96
CA TYR A 98 -13.90 2.01 -3.46
C TYR A 98 -14.08 0.84 -2.47
N ILE A 99 -15.03 0.94 -1.53
CA ILE A 99 -15.31 -0.11 -0.56
C ILE A 99 -15.83 -1.37 -1.27
N ILE A 100 -16.78 -1.23 -2.19
CA ILE A 100 -17.34 -2.36 -2.95
C ILE A 100 -16.23 -3.06 -3.73
N GLY A 101 -15.40 -2.34 -4.47
CA GLY A 101 -14.28 -2.91 -5.23
C GLY A 101 -13.26 -3.60 -4.33
N GLY A 102 -12.96 -3.04 -3.16
CA GLY A 102 -12.10 -3.68 -2.15
C GLY A 102 -12.69 -4.99 -1.62
N ILE A 103 -13.99 -5.02 -1.32
CA ILE A 103 -14.69 -6.25 -0.89
C ILE A 103 -14.66 -7.30 -1.99
N LEU A 104 -14.95 -6.92 -3.25
CA LEU A 104 -14.89 -7.84 -4.39
C LEU A 104 -13.48 -8.44 -4.57
N THR A 105 -12.45 -7.61 -4.47
CA THR A 105 -11.05 -8.06 -4.55
C THR A 105 -10.70 -8.99 -3.39
N LEU A 106 -11.14 -8.68 -2.18
CA LEU A 106 -10.94 -9.54 -1.00
C LEU A 106 -11.65 -10.90 -1.17
N CYS A 107 -12.89 -10.91 -1.67
CA CYS A 107 -13.63 -12.13 -1.95
C CYS A 107 -12.93 -12.98 -3.02
N GLN A 108 -12.42 -12.36 -4.09
CA GLN A 108 -11.65 -13.05 -5.13
C GLN A 108 -10.37 -13.66 -4.55
N PHE A 109 -9.67 -12.94 -3.70
CA PHE A 109 -8.47 -13.41 -3.02
C PHE A 109 -8.77 -14.59 -2.10
N ALA A 110 -9.80 -14.48 -1.25
CA ALA A 110 -10.25 -15.55 -0.35
C ALA A 110 -10.66 -16.81 -1.13
N TYR A 111 -11.37 -16.64 -2.25
CA TYR A 111 -11.73 -17.75 -3.13
C TYR A 111 -10.51 -18.44 -3.74
N SER A 112 -9.52 -17.66 -4.19
CA SER A 112 -8.25 -18.19 -4.75
C SER A 112 -7.48 -19.01 -3.71
N PHE A 113 -7.42 -18.53 -2.46
CA PHE A 113 -6.82 -19.29 -1.35
C PHE A 113 -7.60 -20.56 -1.03
N TYR A 114 -8.92 -20.47 -0.96
CA TYR A 114 -9.77 -21.65 -0.74
C TYR A 114 -9.54 -22.72 -1.81
N ALA A 115 -9.52 -22.31 -3.09
CA ALA A 115 -9.28 -23.21 -4.22
C ALA A 115 -7.89 -23.87 -4.15
N LEU A 116 -6.85 -23.07 -3.79
CA LEU A 116 -5.49 -23.55 -3.58
C LEU A 116 -5.43 -24.61 -2.47
N PHE A 117 -5.98 -24.31 -1.29
CA PHE A 117 -5.99 -25.26 -0.16
C PHE A 117 -6.82 -26.50 -0.44
N ARG A 118 -7.94 -26.36 -1.14
CA ARG A 118 -8.76 -27.49 -1.57
C ARG A 118 -7.95 -28.43 -2.47
N LEU A 119 -7.20 -27.87 -3.45
CA LEU A 119 -6.37 -28.67 -4.35
C LEU A 119 -5.24 -29.37 -3.60
N MET A 120 -4.58 -28.69 -2.66
CA MET A 120 -3.52 -29.29 -1.84
C MET A 120 -4.00 -30.44 -0.95
N ARG A 121 -5.28 -30.45 -0.55
CA ARG A 121 -5.87 -31.53 0.26
C ARG A 121 -6.27 -32.78 -0.54
N GLN A 122 -6.32 -32.72 -1.88
CA GLN A 122 -6.81 -33.83 -2.72
C GLN A 122 -5.71 -34.84 -3.10
N GLY A 123 -4.44 -34.53 -2.86
CA GLY A 123 -3.33 -35.39 -3.24
C GLY A 123 -2.76 -36.19 -2.06
N THR A 124 -1.90 -37.18 -2.38
CA THR A 124 -1.15 -37.97 -1.37
C THR A 124 0.11 -37.24 -0.96
N PRO A 125 0.23 -36.77 0.30
CA PRO A 125 1.40 -36.05 0.76
C PRO A 125 2.58 -37.03 0.97
N LYS A 126 3.74 -36.68 0.42
CA LYS A 126 5.02 -37.31 0.72
C LYS A 126 5.98 -36.25 1.25
N LEU A 127 6.76 -36.56 2.24
CA LEU A 127 7.81 -35.65 2.73
C LEU A 127 9.14 -36.05 2.05
N VAL A 128 9.71 -35.11 1.29
CA VAL A 128 11.01 -35.26 0.63
C VAL A 128 11.88 -34.07 1.00
N ASP A 129 13.01 -34.30 1.66
CA ASP A 129 13.96 -33.25 2.08
C ASP A 129 13.31 -32.07 2.86
N GLY A 130 12.34 -32.37 3.72
CA GLY A 130 11.63 -31.35 4.51
C GLY A 130 10.62 -30.49 3.73
N ILE A 131 10.29 -30.90 2.50
CA ILE A 131 9.29 -30.30 1.64
C ILE A 131 8.12 -31.27 1.45
N HIS A 132 6.91 -30.76 1.49
CA HIS A 132 5.70 -31.53 1.26
C HIS A 132 5.48 -31.67 -0.26
N LEU A 133 5.70 -32.86 -0.79
CA LEU A 133 5.37 -33.20 -2.16
C LEU A 133 3.96 -33.84 -2.20
N ILE A 134 3.07 -33.22 -2.95
CA ILE A 134 1.70 -33.71 -3.15
C ILE A 134 1.60 -34.25 -4.59
N LEU A 135 1.42 -35.57 -4.69
CA LEU A 135 1.16 -36.24 -5.96
C LEU A 135 -0.35 -36.36 -6.17
N THR A 136 -0.84 -35.87 -7.32
CA THR A 136 -2.22 -35.95 -7.73
C THR A 136 -2.37 -36.69 -9.05
N ASP A 137 -3.48 -37.42 -9.21
CA ASP A 137 -3.83 -38.10 -10.47
C ASP A 137 -4.59 -37.14 -11.42
N GLN A 138 -4.96 -35.96 -10.94
CA GLN A 138 -5.60 -34.94 -11.78
C GLN A 138 -4.57 -34.24 -12.67
N PRO A 139 -4.96 -33.83 -13.89
CA PRO A 139 -4.09 -33.06 -14.78
C PRO A 139 -3.97 -31.61 -14.28
N VAL A 140 -3.06 -31.38 -13.36
CA VAL A 140 -2.73 -30.03 -12.83
C VAL A 140 -1.41 -29.55 -13.39
N VAL A 141 -1.30 -28.25 -13.63
CA VAL A 141 -0.01 -27.62 -13.89
C VAL A 141 0.79 -27.69 -12.60
N PRO A 142 2.04 -28.17 -12.60
CA PRO A 142 2.89 -28.15 -11.42
C PRO A 142 2.99 -26.75 -10.83
N PHE A 143 2.97 -26.66 -9.52
CA PHE A 143 3.17 -25.40 -8.81
C PHE A 143 3.71 -25.62 -7.40
N SER A 144 4.34 -24.61 -6.85
CA SER A 144 4.82 -24.58 -5.48
C SER A 144 4.15 -23.46 -4.66
N TRP A 145 3.82 -23.77 -3.41
CA TRP A 145 3.29 -22.81 -2.44
C TRP A 145 3.95 -23.01 -1.09
N MET A 146 4.60 -21.95 -0.58
CA MET A 146 5.38 -21.96 0.67
C MET A 146 6.42 -23.10 0.68
N ARG A 147 6.13 -24.22 1.32
CA ARG A 147 7.00 -25.41 1.42
C ARG A 147 6.36 -26.65 0.82
N THR A 148 5.39 -26.48 -0.05
CA THR A 148 4.63 -27.57 -0.67
C THR A 148 4.76 -27.48 -2.18
N ILE A 149 5.03 -28.60 -2.84
CA ILE A 149 4.98 -28.77 -4.29
C ILE A 149 3.83 -29.66 -4.65
N VAL A 150 3.01 -29.25 -5.61
CA VAL A 150 1.91 -30.06 -6.17
C VAL A 150 2.28 -30.39 -7.62
N ILE A 151 2.26 -31.68 -7.93
CA ILE A 151 2.61 -32.18 -9.28
C ILE A 151 1.72 -33.38 -9.62
N SER A 152 1.35 -33.52 -10.89
CA SER A 152 0.66 -34.70 -11.36
C SER A 152 1.61 -35.92 -11.38
N ARG A 153 1.08 -37.12 -11.11
CA ARG A 153 1.86 -38.36 -11.15
C ARG A 153 2.53 -38.55 -12.53
N LYS A 154 1.80 -38.26 -13.60
CA LYS A 154 2.30 -38.32 -14.98
C LYS A 154 3.50 -37.38 -15.20
N ASP A 155 3.41 -36.14 -14.74
CA ASP A 155 4.47 -35.16 -14.88
C ASP A 155 5.71 -35.51 -14.06
N PHE A 156 5.50 -36.12 -12.89
CA PHE A 156 6.56 -36.60 -12.05
C PHE A 156 7.34 -37.76 -12.69
N GLU A 157 6.64 -38.68 -13.38
CA GLU A 157 7.26 -39.81 -14.09
C GLU A 157 7.97 -39.38 -15.39
N GLU A 158 7.39 -38.44 -16.16
CA GLU A 158 7.95 -38.01 -17.45
C GLU A 158 9.13 -37.05 -17.32
N SER A 159 9.10 -36.09 -16.40
CA SER A 159 10.07 -34.98 -16.30
C SER A 159 10.19 -34.46 -14.86
N GLY A 160 10.15 -35.38 -13.88
CA GLY A 160 10.12 -35.04 -12.46
C GLY A 160 11.33 -34.22 -12.00
N ILE A 161 12.53 -34.53 -12.51
CA ILE A 161 13.78 -33.86 -12.07
C ILE A 161 13.76 -32.38 -12.46
N GLU A 162 13.47 -32.08 -13.73
CA GLU A 162 13.47 -30.71 -14.25
C GLU A 162 12.38 -29.87 -13.58
N ILE A 163 11.18 -30.45 -13.41
CA ILE A 163 10.04 -29.77 -12.77
C ILE A 163 10.30 -29.56 -11.28
N MET A 164 10.75 -30.59 -10.57
CA MET A 164 11.08 -30.47 -9.14
C MET A 164 12.16 -29.45 -8.87
N THR A 165 13.18 -29.38 -9.75
CA THR A 165 14.25 -28.39 -9.66
C THR A 165 13.70 -26.96 -9.80
N HIS A 166 12.79 -26.76 -10.75
CA HIS A 166 12.11 -25.49 -10.99
C HIS A 166 11.26 -25.07 -9.78
N GLU A 167 10.38 -25.96 -9.31
CA GLU A 167 9.50 -25.70 -8.16
C GLU A 167 10.29 -25.51 -6.85
N MET A 168 11.40 -26.23 -6.71
CA MET A 168 12.32 -26.07 -5.58
C MET A 168 12.97 -24.67 -5.58
N ALA A 169 13.28 -24.11 -6.75
CA ALA A 169 13.81 -22.76 -6.85
C ALA A 169 12.81 -21.73 -6.31
N HIS A 170 11.50 -21.87 -6.62
CA HIS A 170 10.46 -21.01 -6.07
C HIS A 170 10.39 -21.09 -4.54
N ILE A 171 10.49 -22.29 -3.97
CA ILE A 171 10.48 -22.50 -2.51
C ILE A 171 11.71 -21.87 -1.85
N LYS A 172 12.91 -22.16 -2.38
CA LYS A 172 14.18 -21.64 -1.85
C LYS A 172 14.23 -20.11 -1.88
N ALA A 173 13.73 -19.51 -2.96
CA ALA A 173 13.64 -18.06 -3.11
C ALA A 173 12.46 -17.44 -2.36
N ARG A 174 11.53 -18.23 -1.78
CA ARG A 174 10.33 -17.77 -1.06
C ARG A 174 9.40 -16.89 -1.92
N HIS A 175 9.24 -17.21 -3.20
CA HIS A 175 8.42 -16.44 -4.13
C HIS A 175 6.95 -16.29 -3.69
N SER A 176 6.43 -17.26 -2.91
CA SER A 176 5.08 -17.18 -2.35
C SER A 176 4.88 -15.97 -1.41
N ILE A 177 5.93 -15.55 -0.70
CA ILE A 177 5.86 -14.37 0.20
C ILE A 177 5.75 -13.09 -0.62
N ASP A 178 6.51 -12.99 -1.70
CA ASP A 178 6.46 -11.82 -2.59
C ASP A 178 5.09 -11.65 -3.23
N LEU A 179 4.47 -12.77 -3.63
CA LEU A 179 3.12 -12.76 -4.16
C LEU A 179 2.11 -12.31 -3.10
N LEU A 180 2.25 -12.76 -1.84
CA LEU A 180 1.39 -12.27 -0.75
C LEU A 180 1.53 -10.77 -0.54
N ILE A 181 2.75 -10.22 -0.55
CA ILE A 181 3.00 -8.77 -0.44
C ILE A 181 2.29 -8.05 -1.59
N SER A 182 2.41 -8.56 -2.82
CA SER A 182 1.75 -7.94 -3.97
C SER A 182 0.22 -8.01 -3.89
N GLU A 183 -0.36 -9.12 -3.39
CA GLU A 183 -1.80 -9.27 -3.20
C GLU A 183 -2.35 -8.31 -2.13
N ILE A 184 -1.61 -8.11 -1.03
CA ILE A 184 -1.95 -7.11 -0.02
C ILE A 184 -1.94 -5.71 -0.63
N CYS A 185 -0.93 -5.39 -1.46
CA CYS A 185 -0.87 -4.12 -2.15
C CYS A 185 -2.05 -3.93 -3.11
N ILE A 186 -2.44 -4.98 -3.85
CA ILE A 186 -3.60 -4.98 -4.75
C ILE A 186 -4.89 -4.72 -3.98
N LEU A 187 -5.07 -5.30 -2.79
CA LEU A 187 -6.28 -5.12 -1.98
C LEU A 187 -6.57 -3.64 -1.70
N PHE A 188 -5.53 -2.83 -1.45
CA PHE A 188 -5.67 -1.40 -1.20
C PHE A 188 -5.67 -0.55 -2.47
N HIS A 189 -4.99 -1.00 -3.53
CA HIS A 189 -4.81 -0.25 -4.78
C HIS A 189 -5.49 -0.94 -5.97
N TRP A 190 -6.56 -1.70 -5.76
CA TRP A 190 -7.23 -2.52 -6.76
C TRP A 190 -7.66 -1.74 -8.01
N PHE A 191 -7.97 -0.45 -7.85
CA PHE A 191 -8.36 0.48 -8.91
C PHE A 191 -7.17 0.96 -9.77
N ASN A 192 -5.93 0.78 -9.30
CA ASN A 192 -4.73 1.22 -10.02
C ASN A 192 -4.20 0.09 -10.91
N PRO A 193 -4.19 0.27 -12.26
CA PRO A 193 -3.68 -0.76 -13.16
C PRO A 193 -2.19 -1.07 -12.95
N SER A 194 -1.40 -0.10 -12.44
CA SER A 194 0.04 -0.28 -12.25
C SER A 194 0.36 -1.36 -11.23
N VAL A 195 -0.46 -1.57 -10.19
CA VAL A 195 -0.23 -2.64 -9.21
C VAL A 195 -0.38 -4.02 -9.82
N TRP A 196 -1.36 -4.20 -10.72
CA TRP A 196 -1.58 -5.46 -11.42
C TRP A 196 -0.43 -5.77 -12.38
N LEU A 197 0.04 -4.74 -13.10
CA LEU A 197 1.19 -4.86 -14.00
C LEU A 197 2.47 -5.14 -13.22
N LEU A 198 2.66 -4.54 -12.06
CA LEU A 198 3.81 -4.76 -11.17
C LEU A 198 3.84 -6.21 -10.66
N ARG A 199 2.67 -6.73 -10.22
CA ARG A 199 2.50 -8.15 -9.86
C ARG A 199 2.86 -9.07 -11.02
N GLN A 200 2.42 -8.75 -12.24
CA GLN A 200 2.74 -9.54 -13.43
C GLN A 200 4.25 -9.54 -13.74
N GLU A 201 4.92 -8.39 -13.61
CA GLU A 201 6.38 -8.33 -13.80
C GLU A 201 7.11 -9.10 -12.69
N LEU A 202 6.63 -9.04 -11.44
CA LEU A 202 7.18 -9.83 -10.35
C LEU A 202 7.06 -11.34 -10.62
N GLN A 203 5.91 -11.81 -11.09
CA GLN A 203 5.73 -13.19 -11.53
C GLN A 203 6.68 -13.58 -12.65
N ASN A 204 6.84 -12.73 -13.68
CA ASN A 204 7.80 -12.98 -14.75
C ASN A 204 9.24 -13.14 -14.22
N ILE A 205 9.65 -12.31 -13.26
CA ILE A 205 10.99 -12.40 -12.65
C ILE A 205 11.13 -13.70 -11.86
N HIS A 206 10.12 -14.14 -11.13
CA HIS A 206 10.13 -15.40 -10.42
C HIS A 206 10.37 -16.57 -11.37
N GLU A 207 9.71 -16.55 -12.54
CA GLU A 207 9.92 -17.55 -13.56
C GLU A 207 11.36 -17.53 -14.13
N TYR A 208 11.90 -16.31 -14.38
CA TYR A 208 13.29 -16.19 -14.88
C TYR A 208 14.32 -16.67 -13.84
N GLU A 209 14.11 -16.38 -12.57
CA GLU A 209 14.98 -16.82 -11.47
C GLU A 209 14.93 -18.36 -11.31
N ALA A 210 13.74 -18.95 -11.43
CA ALA A 210 13.57 -20.40 -11.37
C ALA A 210 14.20 -21.09 -12.60
N ASP A 211 13.99 -20.54 -13.81
CA ASP A 211 14.60 -21.04 -15.03
C ASP A 211 16.14 -20.98 -14.97
N GLU A 212 16.70 -19.85 -14.51
CA GLU A 212 18.15 -19.71 -14.31
C GLU A 212 18.68 -20.76 -13.32
N SER A 213 17.91 -21.08 -12.28
CA SER A 213 18.28 -22.11 -11.30
C SER A 213 18.36 -23.50 -11.92
N VAL A 214 17.43 -23.85 -12.84
CA VAL A 214 17.44 -25.13 -13.56
C VAL A 214 18.66 -25.22 -14.47
N LEU A 215 18.94 -24.18 -15.24
CA LEU A 215 20.07 -24.12 -16.14
C LEU A 215 21.42 -24.19 -15.40
N ASN A 216 21.52 -23.52 -14.25
CA ASN A 216 22.73 -23.53 -13.42
C ASN A 216 23.01 -24.91 -12.78
N GLN A 217 22.03 -25.81 -12.70
CA GLN A 217 22.21 -27.19 -12.25
C GLN A 217 22.67 -28.14 -13.37
N GLY A 218 22.94 -27.59 -14.57
CA GLY A 218 23.50 -28.35 -15.71
C GLY A 218 22.45 -29.04 -16.57
N VAL A 219 21.17 -28.72 -16.42
CA VAL A 219 20.11 -29.20 -17.31
C VAL A 219 20.31 -28.60 -18.71
N ASP A 220 20.23 -29.42 -19.75
CA ASP A 220 20.36 -28.97 -21.14
C ASP A 220 19.27 -27.94 -21.48
N ALA A 221 19.69 -26.76 -21.92
CA ALA A 221 18.80 -25.64 -22.19
C ALA A 221 17.76 -25.94 -23.27
N LYS A 222 18.15 -26.66 -24.36
CA LYS A 222 17.23 -26.98 -25.42
C LYS A 222 16.16 -27.97 -24.96
N ARG A 223 16.58 -29.01 -24.24
CA ARG A 223 15.68 -29.99 -23.63
C ARG A 223 14.69 -29.33 -22.70
N TYR A 224 15.15 -28.42 -21.85
CA TYR A 224 14.29 -27.70 -20.91
C TYR A 224 13.29 -26.74 -21.60
N GLN A 225 13.75 -26.03 -22.64
CA GLN A 225 12.87 -25.17 -23.45
C GLN A 225 11.77 -25.97 -24.14
N LEU A 226 12.14 -27.15 -24.74
CA LEU A 226 11.17 -28.07 -25.36
C LEU A 226 10.15 -28.59 -24.34
N LEU A 227 10.58 -28.90 -23.11
CA LEU A 227 9.68 -29.29 -22.02
C LEU A 227 8.66 -28.19 -21.73
N LEU A 228 9.09 -26.92 -21.59
CA LEU A 228 8.20 -25.79 -21.36
C LEU A 228 7.19 -25.59 -22.49
N ILE A 229 7.65 -25.73 -23.76
CA ILE A 229 6.77 -25.66 -24.94
C ILE A 229 5.75 -26.81 -24.94
N LYS A 230 6.19 -28.05 -24.69
CA LYS A 230 5.30 -29.23 -24.61
C LYS A 230 4.21 -29.05 -23.56
N LYS A 231 4.59 -28.50 -22.39
CA LYS A 231 3.66 -28.21 -21.31
C LYS A 231 2.64 -27.13 -21.68
N ALA A 232 3.08 -26.05 -22.30
CA ALA A 232 2.20 -24.98 -22.73
C ALA A 232 1.19 -25.43 -23.81
N VAL A 233 1.63 -26.26 -24.76
CA VAL A 233 0.75 -26.84 -25.80
C VAL A 233 -0.20 -27.86 -25.21
N GLY A 234 0.23 -28.68 -24.26
CA GLY A 234 -0.63 -29.65 -23.55
C GLY A 234 -1.76 -29.01 -22.73
N ALA A 235 -1.48 -27.85 -22.15
CA ALA A 235 -2.47 -27.08 -21.37
C ALA A 235 -3.55 -26.39 -22.23
N GLN A 236 -3.31 -26.24 -23.56
CA GLN A 236 -4.25 -25.54 -24.47
C GLN A 236 -5.62 -26.21 -24.64
N ARG A 237 -5.79 -27.44 -24.25
CA ARG A 237 -7.05 -28.18 -24.50
C ARG A 237 -8.24 -27.69 -23.67
N PHE A 238 -8.05 -26.78 -22.71
CA PHE A 238 -9.08 -26.50 -21.70
C PHE A 238 -9.61 -25.04 -21.61
N THR A 239 -8.95 -24.01 -22.16
CA THR A 239 -9.48 -22.63 -22.08
C THR A 239 -8.94 -21.70 -23.18
N SER A 240 -9.83 -21.10 -23.97
CA SER A 240 -9.44 -20.30 -25.15
C SER A 240 -8.98 -18.87 -24.84
N MET A 241 -9.44 -18.21 -23.77
CA MET A 241 -9.06 -16.83 -23.44
C MET A 241 -7.83 -16.71 -22.53
N ALA A 242 -7.61 -17.64 -21.61
CA ALA A 242 -6.43 -17.68 -20.75
C ALA A 242 -5.12 -17.98 -21.54
N ASN A 243 -5.24 -18.54 -22.73
CA ASN A 243 -4.13 -18.99 -23.57
C ASN A 243 -3.27 -17.83 -24.12
N SER A 244 -3.86 -16.67 -24.43
CA SER A 244 -3.11 -15.54 -24.98
C SER A 244 -2.05 -15.00 -24.00
N PHE A 245 -2.36 -14.96 -22.72
CA PHE A 245 -1.43 -14.51 -21.66
C PHE A 245 -0.32 -15.53 -21.39
N ASN A 246 -0.63 -16.83 -21.41
CA ASN A 246 0.36 -17.91 -21.23
C ASN A 246 1.41 -17.94 -22.33
N HIS A 247 1.03 -17.72 -23.60
CA HIS A 247 1.96 -17.65 -24.70
C HIS A 247 2.94 -16.47 -24.60
N SER A 248 2.46 -15.31 -24.13
CA SER A 248 3.29 -14.14 -23.91
C SER A 248 4.35 -14.39 -22.83
N SER A 249 3.97 -15.03 -21.73
CA SER A 249 4.89 -15.36 -20.62
C SER A 249 5.94 -16.38 -21.07
N LEU A 250 5.55 -17.49 -21.73
CA LEU A 250 6.48 -18.48 -22.24
C LEU A 250 7.49 -17.89 -23.22
N LYS A 251 7.03 -17.04 -24.16
CA LYS A 251 7.94 -16.36 -25.11
C LYS A 251 8.98 -15.50 -24.38
N LYS A 252 8.55 -14.76 -23.32
CA LYS A 252 9.46 -13.95 -22.49
C LYS A 252 10.48 -14.83 -21.77
N ARG A 253 10.09 -15.98 -21.20
CA ARG A 253 10.98 -16.94 -20.52
C ARG A 253 12.04 -17.45 -21.47
N ILE A 254 11.66 -17.97 -22.64
CA ILE A 254 12.58 -18.47 -23.65
C ILE A 254 13.54 -17.38 -24.12
N ALA A 255 13.01 -16.17 -24.42
CA ALA A 255 13.84 -15.04 -24.84
C ALA A 255 14.84 -14.63 -23.75
N MET A 256 14.46 -14.70 -22.48
CA MET A 256 15.33 -14.34 -21.36
C MET A 256 16.43 -15.40 -21.13
N MET A 257 16.13 -16.69 -21.28
CA MET A 257 17.14 -17.76 -21.22
C MET A 257 18.20 -17.65 -22.32
N LEU A 258 17.82 -17.16 -23.50
CA LEU A 258 18.73 -16.98 -24.67
C LEU A 258 19.50 -15.66 -24.61
N LYS A 259 19.13 -14.75 -23.71
CA LYS A 259 19.72 -13.43 -23.67
C LYS A 259 21.11 -13.45 -23.06
N GLN A 260 22.03 -12.68 -23.67
CA GLN A 260 23.35 -12.44 -23.10
C GLN A 260 23.22 -11.72 -21.74
N LYS A 261 24.07 -12.09 -20.78
CA LYS A 261 24.09 -11.44 -19.45
C LYS A 261 24.39 -9.96 -19.58
N SER A 262 23.60 -9.14 -18.87
CA SER A 262 23.78 -7.69 -18.84
C SER A 262 25.13 -7.32 -18.23
N SER A 263 25.72 -6.20 -18.69
CA SER A 263 26.99 -5.69 -18.15
C SER A 263 26.86 -5.38 -16.64
N PRO A 264 27.89 -5.65 -15.82
CA PRO A 264 27.88 -5.33 -14.39
C PRO A 264 27.58 -3.85 -14.09
N TRP A 265 27.98 -2.94 -14.97
CA TRP A 265 27.71 -1.51 -14.87
C TRP A 265 26.21 -1.17 -14.94
N ALA A 266 25.40 -2.02 -15.55
CA ALA A 266 23.94 -1.81 -15.57
C ALA A 266 23.30 -1.83 -14.16
N ARG A 267 24.01 -2.37 -13.14
CA ARG A 267 23.57 -2.29 -11.74
C ARG A 267 23.49 -0.85 -11.22
N LEU A 268 24.25 0.08 -11.77
CA LEU A 268 24.17 1.50 -11.37
C LEU A 268 22.79 2.12 -11.65
N LYS A 269 21.99 1.55 -12.56
CA LYS A 269 20.63 2.00 -12.84
C LYS A 269 19.73 1.92 -11.60
N TYR A 270 19.98 0.97 -10.69
CA TYR A 270 19.19 0.83 -9.46
C TYR A 270 19.35 2.03 -8.52
N LEU A 271 20.48 2.74 -8.58
CA LEU A 271 20.70 3.96 -7.79
C LEU A 271 19.78 5.11 -8.20
N TYR A 272 19.26 5.12 -9.44
CA TYR A 272 18.30 6.14 -9.87
C TYR A 272 16.96 6.08 -9.12
N VAL A 273 16.69 5.01 -8.36
CA VAL A 273 15.55 4.94 -7.44
C VAL A 273 15.64 6.04 -6.37
N LEU A 274 16.84 6.37 -5.88
CA LEU A 274 17.03 7.36 -4.82
C LEU A 274 16.61 8.78 -5.24
N PRO A 275 17.13 9.36 -6.36
CA PRO A 275 16.67 10.68 -6.80
C PRO A 275 15.20 10.67 -7.19
N LEU A 276 14.67 9.56 -7.74
CA LEU A 276 13.25 9.45 -8.05
C LEU A 276 12.38 9.49 -6.77
N ALA A 277 12.79 8.76 -5.73
CA ALA A 277 12.12 8.78 -4.43
C ALA A 277 12.19 10.18 -3.80
N ALA A 278 13.35 10.85 -3.83
CA ALA A 278 13.48 12.21 -3.35
C ALA A 278 12.57 13.18 -4.11
N LEU A 279 12.49 13.05 -5.44
CA LEU A 279 11.61 13.88 -6.26
C LEU A 279 10.12 13.68 -5.89
N THR A 280 9.69 12.42 -5.64
CA THR A 280 8.29 12.14 -5.24
C THR A 280 7.99 12.71 -3.85
N VAL A 281 8.92 12.62 -2.90
CA VAL A 281 8.78 13.24 -1.56
C VAL A 281 8.63 14.75 -1.68
N VAL A 282 9.51 15.42 -2.44
CA VAL A 282 9.45 16.87 -2.65
C VAL A 282 8.16 17.29 -3.36
N ALA A 283 7.67 16.50 -4.33
CA ALA A 283 6.42 16.78 -5.02
C ALA A 283 5.22 16.78 -4.06
N PHE A 284 5.19 15.86 -3.08
CA PHE A 284 4.11 15.81 -2.07
C PHE A 284 4.27 16.81 -0.93
N ALA A 285 5.47 17.36 -0.74
CA ALA A 285 5.74 18.39 0.26
C ALA A 285 5.28 19.81 -0.17
N ARG A 286 4.84 19.99 -1.43
CA ARG A 286 4.36 21.29 -1.91
C ARG A 286 3.05 21.69 -1.23
N PRO A 287 2.94 22.91 -0.67
CA PRO A 287 1.75 23.36 0.07
C PRO A 287 0.48 23.41 -0.79
N GLU A 288 0.59 23.73 -2.07
CA GLU A 288 -0.56 23.76 -3.01
C GLU A 288 -1.25 22.41 -3.15
N ILE A 289 -0.46 21.33 -3.29
CA ILE A 289 -1.00 19.96 -3.39
C ILE A 289 -1.56 19.50 -2.03
N SER A 290 -0.90 19.89 -0.93
CA SER A 290 -1.34 19.56 0.42
C SER A 290 -2.69 20.20 0.75
N HIS A 291 -2.93 21.44 0.38
CA HIS A 291 -4.17 22.17 0.67
C HIS A 291 -5.41 21.58 -0.04
N GLU A 292 -5.28 21.19 -1.31
CA GLU A 292 -6.39 20.54 -2.02
C GLU A 292 -6.70 19.15 -1.46
N LEU A 293 -5.65 18.41 -1.04
CA LEU A 293 -5.80 17.10 -0.42
C LEU A 293 -6.39 17.19 1.01
N GLU A 294 -6.10 18.25 1.75
CA GLU A 294 -6.62 18.50 3.09
C GLU A 294 -8.13 18.72 3.09
N LYS A 295 -8.69 19.38 2.08
CA LYS A 295 -10.14 19.51 1.91
C LYS A 295 -10.83 18.14 1.81
N ILE A 296 -10.20 17.15 1.17
CA ILE A 296 -10.72 15.79 1.06
C ILE A 296 -10.52 15.04 2.39
N SER A 297 -9.44 15.32 3.13
CA SER A 297 -9.10 14.63 4.37
C SER A 297 -10.06 14.97 5.52
N SER A 298 -10.66 16.16 5.50
CA SER A 298 -11.60 16.65 6.54
C SER A 298 -12.94 15.92 6.58
N VAL A 299 -13.24 15.07 5.58
CA VAL A 299 -14.53 14.36 5.47
C VAL A 299 -14.66 13.25 6.53
N LYS A 300 -15.69 13.34 7.39
CA LYS A 300 -16.00 12.34 8.43
C LYS A 300 -16.92 11.24 7.89
N ILE A 301 -16.77 10.01 8.43
CA ILE A 301 -17.62 8.87 8.05
C ILE A 301 -19.10 9.11 8.36
N SER A 302 -19.40 9.76 9.48
CA SER A 302 -20.77 10.09 9.91
C SER A 302 -21.52 10.97 8.91
N GLU A 303 -20.78 11.68 8.04
CA GLU A 303 -21.36 12.52 6.99
C GLU A 303 -21.60 11.75 5.69
N ILE A 304 -20.89 10.61 5.50
CA ILE A 304 -21.00 9.76 4.30
C ILE A 304 -22.17 8.79 4.41
N ILE A 305 -22.35 8.21 5.61
CA ILE A 305 -23.43 7.25 5.89
C ILE A 305 -24.38 7.92 6.89
N PRO A 306 -25.54 8.44 6.47
CA PRO A 306 -26.53 8.93 7.41
C PRO A 306 -27.05 7.73 8.18
N VAL A 307 -26.54 7.52 9.38
CA VAL A 307 -27.20 6.67 10.38
C VAL A 307 -28.53 7.38 10.67
N GLN A 308 -29.64 6.81 10.28
CA GLN A 308 -30.96 7.29 10.69
C GLN A 308 -31.01 7.20 12.21
N GLU A 309 -30.67 8.29 12.90
CA GLU A 309 -31.07 8.45 14.28
C GLU A 309 -32.61 8.39 14.30
N LYS A 310 -33.11 7.34 14.91
CA LYS A 310 -34.52 7.19 15.21
C LYS A 310 -34.93 8.43 15.97
N LYS A 311 -35.62 9.36 15.31
CA LYS A 311 -36.22 10.53 15.99
C LYS A 311 -37.18 10.01 17.05
N GLU A 312 -36.73 10.00 18.30
CA GLU A 312 -37.64 9.94 19.42
C GLU A 312 -38.47 11.25 19.47
N PRO A 313 -39.73 11.19 19.79
CA PRO A 313 -40.59 12.38 19.78
C PRO A 313 -40.06 13.38 20.83
N LYS A 314 -39.71 14.57 20.38
CA LYS A 314 -39.27 15.67 21.23
C LYS A 314 -40.35 15.99 22.26
N ARG A 315 -40.10 15.60 23.50
CA ARG A 315 -40.86 16.07 24.66
C ARG A 315 -40.28 17.45 25.04
N ASN A 316 -41.13 18.45 25.20
CA ASN A 316 -40.79 19.84 25.54
C ASN A 316 -40.18 19.96 26.98
N VAL A 317 -38.93 19.52 27.16
CA VAL A 317 -38.18 19.63 28.42
C VAL A 317 -36.91 20.50 28.25
N GLU A 318 -36.66 21.01 27.02
CA GLU A 318 -35.36 21.57 26.66
C GLU A 318 -35.12 23.04 27.08
N VAL A 319 -36.12 23.77 27.55
CA VAL A 319 -35.96 25.19 27.93
C VAL A 319 -35.61 25.38 29.41
N GLU A 320 -35.98 24.43 30.26
CA GLU A 320 -35.74 24.53 31.73
C GLU A 320 -34.36 23.99 32.15
N THR A 321 -33.78 23.05 31.40
CA THR A 321 -32.43 22.51 31.65
C THR A 321 -31.32 23.46 31.21
N LEU A 322 -31.44 24.15 30.09
CA LEU A 322 -30.43 25.11 29.61
C LEU A 322 -30.26 26.33 30.51
N ALA A 323 -31.34 26.77 31.16
CA ALA A 323 -31.28 27.87 32.15
C ALA A 323 -30.63 27.44 33.47
N ARG A 324 -30.72 26.15 33.85
CA ARG A 324 -30.08 25.62 35.05
C ARG A 324 -28.59 25.39 34.85
N ASP A 325 -28.19 24.89 33.66
CA ASP A 325 -26.80 24.62 33.35
C ASP A 325 -25.96 25.88 33.15
N SER A 326 -26.57 27.00 32.67
CA SER A 326 -25.87 28.27 32.56
C SER A 326 -25.56 28.90 33.93
N VAL A 327 -26.47 28.78 34.92
CA VAL A 327 -26.26 29.29 36.28
C VAL A 327 -25.24 28.47 37.07
N VAL A 328 -25.18 27.15 36.83
CA VAL A 328 -24.15 26.27 37.41
C VAL A 328 -22.79 26.58 36.83
N PHE A 329 -22.70 26.75 35.51
CA PHE A 329 -21.44 27.09 34.83
C PHE A 329 -20.87 28.45 35.25
N GLU A 330 -21.72 29.45 35.46
CA GLU A 330 -21.30 30.77 35.91
C GLU A 330 -20.76 30.74 37.35
N LYS A 331 -21.36 29.93 38.23
CA LYS A 331 -20.90 29.71 39.59
C LYS A 331 -19.57 28.97 39.67
N ASP A 332 -19.38 27.95 38.82
CA ASP A 332 -18.14 27.20 38.73
C ASP A 332 -16.99 28.05 38.16
N MET A 333 -17.29 28.95 37.21
CA MET A 333 -16.32 29.90 36.67
C MET A 333 -15.88 30.93 37.70
N GLN A 334 -16.80 31.47 38.54
CA GLN A 334 -16.46 32.37 39.63
C GLN A 334 -15.57 31.67 40.68
N ALA A 335 -15.89 30.43 41.05
CA ALA A 335 -15.07 29.65 41.99
C ALA A 335 -13.66 29.32 41.47
N ILE A 336 -13.52 29.10 40.15
CA ILE A 336 -12.22 28.92 39.51
C ILE A 336 -11.43 30.24 39.50
N GLN A 337 -12.08 31.36 39.21
CA GLN A 337 -11.46 32.67 39.15
C GLN A 337 -10.94 33.12 40.52
N GLU A 338 -11.70 32.82 41.59
CA GLU A 338 -11.30 33.08 42.97
C GLU A 338 -10.09 32.20 43.41
N LYS A 339 -10.06 30.93 42.99
CA LYS A 339 -8.91 30.05 43.24
C LYS A 339 -7.65 30.49 42.47
N VAL A 340 -7.80 30.93 41.23
CA VAL A 340 -6.68 31.42 40.42
C VAL A 340 -6.11 32.72 41.01
N SER A 341 -6.96 33.67 41.46
CA SER A 341 -6.48 34.89 42.09
C SER A 341 -5.78 34.61 43.42
N ALA A 342 -6.29 33.70 44.25
CA ALA A 342 -5.63 33.31 45.50
C ALA A 342 -4.26 32.63 45.28
N VAL A 343 -4.14 31.82 44.21
CA VAL A 343 -2.86 31.22 43.82
C VAL A 343 -1.89 32.28 43.31
N MET A 344 -2.34 33.18 42.47
CA MET A 344 -1.50 34.29 41.96
C MET A 344 -1.00 35.19 43.10
N GLU A 345 -1.86 35.59 44.04
CA GLU A 345 -1.47 36.39 45.19
C GLU A 345 -0.43 35.67 46.08
N LYS A 346 -0.58 34.37 46.27
CA LYS A 346 0.37 33.55 47.05
C LYS A 346 1.76 33.49 46.43
N TYR A 347 1.88 33.41 45.09
CA TYR A 347 3.15 33.27 44.40
C TYR A 347 3.70 34.57 43.84
N GLN A 348 2.94 35.68 43.91
CA GLN A 348 3.38 36.99 43.43
C GLN A 348 4.74 37.44 44.02
N PRO A 349 5.02 37.29 45.33
CA PRO A 349 6.31 37.71 45.89
C PRO A 349 7.48 36.85 45.41
N GLU A 350 7.25 35.59 45.10
CA GLU A 350 8.30 34.72 44.50
C GLU A 350 8.57 35.08 43.05
N ILE A 351 7.53 35.44 42.29
CA ILE A 351 7.65 35.90 40.89
C ILE A 351 8.40 37.22 40.85
N ASP A 352 8.04 38.18 41.69
CA ASP A 352 8.65 39.49 41.74
C ASP A 352 10.16 39.38 42.10
N LYS A 353 10.50 38.49 43.03
CA LYS A 353 11.88 38.20 43.40
C LYS A 353 12.69 37.57 42.25
N ALA A 354 12.09 36.60 41.56
CA ALA A 354 12.71 35.93 40.40
C ALA A 354 12.93 36.93 39.24
N VAL A 355 12.00 37.83 39.00
CA VAL A 355 12.09 38.87 37.99
C VAL A 355 13.21 39.87 38.36
N GLU A 356 13.29 40.29 39.65
CA GLU A 356 14.35 41.18 40.12
C GLU A 356 15.78 40.56 39.98
N GLU A 357 15.89 39.26 40.32
CA GLU A 357 17.12 38.50 40.15
C GLU A 357 17.50 38.36 38.67
N ALA A 358 16.52 38.07 37.78
CA ALA A 358 16.75 38.00 36.34
C ALA A 358 17.15 39.35 35.74
N VAL A 359 16.55 40.45 36.16
CA VAL A 359 16.91 41.80 35.70
C VAL A 359 18.32 42.17 36.19
N LYS A 360 18.70 41.82 37.42
CA LYS A 360 20.08 41.99 37.90
C LYS A 360 21.10 41.18 37.12
N ALA A 361 20.74 39.96 36.74
CA ALA A 361 21.64 39.10 35.93
C ALA A 361 21.78 39.58 34.48
N ALA A 362 20.77 40.28 33.94
CA ALA A 362 20.80 40.78 32.57
C ALA A 362 21.54 42.14 32.42
N ASN A 363 21.82 42.82 33.53
CA ASN A 363 22.52 44.13 33.57
C ASN A 363 24.01 44.00 33.94
N ILE A 364 24.59 42.79 33.87
CA ILE A 364 26.03 42.53 33.87
C ILE A 364 26.44 42.14 32.45
#